data_6ae2612bd7c563cabe096a393a55c57c
#
_entry.id   6ae2612bd7c563cabe096a393a55c57c
#
_cell.length_a   1.000
_cell.length_b   1.000
_cell.length_c   1.000
_cell.angle_alpha   90.00
_cell.angle_beta   90.00
_cell.angle_gamma   90.00
#
_symmetry.space_group_name_H-M   'P 1'
#
loop_
_entity.id
_entity.type
_entity.pdbx_description
1 polymer ?
#
loop_
_entity_poly.entity_id
_entity_poly.type
_entity_poly.pdbx_seq_one_letter_code
_entity_poly.pdbx_strand_id
1 'polypeptide(L)'
;KDVKTLELFATEGLKAGAVHFTQLKIGQGLVGKIAHTAISVNTSNAPKTKGFRFMPETGEEVFPSFLGVPIQRLGEVLGVLIVQNSFPRAYNEDEVYGLEIVAMVIAEMTELGEFTEVHGAEITAQHNHAATFEGIIGNEGIAIGKVFLHDPMIKIENPISDNPKAEKAKLSVAFKKLQAEAKKMSDKKLHNKTGEYLEVFEAYQMFARDKGWRKRMEASIEGGLAAAVAVEKEQSEMRSRMSR
;
A
#
# COMPACT_ATOMS: atom_id res chain seq x y z
N LYS A 1 18.27 14.64 7.79
CA LYS A 1 17.12 13.70 7.82
C LYS A 1 15.92 14.50 7.36
N ASP A 2 15.50 14.29 6.13
CA ASP A 2 14.31 14.92 5.59
C ASP A 2 13.10 14.44 6.38
N VAL A 3 12.41 15.37 7.05
CA VAL A 3 11.20 15.06 7.78
C VAL A 3 10.09 14.94 6.73
N LYS A 4 9.69 13.71 6.42
CA LYS A 4 8.56 13.47 5.52
C LYS A 4 7.31 14.10 6.12
N THR A 5 6.66 14.99 5.36
CA THR A 5 5.42 15.68 5.74
C THR A 5 4.28 15.21 4.84
N LEU A 6 3.07 15.22 5.39
CA LEU A 6 1.82 15.05 4.66
C LEU A 6 1.22 16.45 4.45
N GLU A 7 0.66 16.66 3.28
CA GLU A 7 -0.05 17.88 2.89
C GLU A 7 -1.51 17.57 2.64
N LEU A 8 -2.41 18.45 3.03
CA LEU A 8 -3.82 18.34 2.63
C LEU A 8 -3.95 18.66 1.15
N PHE A 9 -4.06 17.64 0.32
CA PHE A 9 -4.07 17.74 -1.13
C PHE A 9 -5.45 18.10 -1.68
N ALA A 10 -6.51 17.48 -1.17
CA ALA A 10 -7.88 17.73 -1.58
C ALA A 10 -8.83 17.52 -0.42
N THR A 11 -9.96 18.23 -0.43
CA THR A 11 -11.01 18.06 0.56
C THR A 11 -12.38 18.38 -0.01
N GLU A 12 -13.39 17.69 0.50
CA GLU A 12 -14.80 18.02 0.38
C GLU A 12 -15.36 18.13 1.80
N GLY A 13 -15.85 19.32 2.15
CA GLY A 13 -16.48 19.59 3.47
C GLY A 13 -15.59 20.28 4.51
N LEU A 14 -14.26 20.25 4.41
CA LEU A 14 -13.37 21.11 5.19
C LEU A 14 -13.20 22.49 4.51
N LYS A 15 -12.56 23.43 5.21
CA LYS A 15 -12.27 24.75 4.62
C LYS A 15 -11.37 24.62 3.41
N ALA A 16 -11.81 25.07 2.25
CA ALA A 16 -11.05 25.02 0.99
C ALA A 16 -9.68 25.71 1.09
N GLY A 17 -9.55 26.78 1.87
CA GLY A 17 -8.29 27.49 2.09
C GLY A 17 -7.24 26.70 2.88
N ALA A 18 -7.58 25.53 3.44
CA ALA A 18 -6.65 24.65 4.10
C ALA A 18 -5.88 23.74 3.12
N VAL A 19 -6.42 23.55 1.90
CA VAL A 19 -5.79 22.75 0.84
C VAL A 19 -4.45 23.38 0.46
N HIS A 20 -3.41 22.54 0.37
CA HIS A 20 -1.99 22.88 0.13
C HIS A 20 -1.33 23.76 1.23
N PHE A 21 -2.08 24.17 2.26
CA PHE A 21 -1.56 24.94 3.40
C PHE A 21 -1.35 24.06 4.64
N THR A 22 -2.30 23.17 4.92
CA THR A 22 -2.21 22.31 6.09
C THR A 22 -1.20 21.20 5.88
N GLN A 23 -0.20 21.16 6.77
CA GLN A 23 0.84 20.15 6.74
C GLN A 23 0.98 19.45 8.09
N LEU A 24 1.20 18.14 8.06
CA LEU A 24 1.41 17.28 9.23
C LEU A 24 2.69 16.47 9.06
N LYS A 25 3.47 16.34 10.11
CA LYS A 25 4.61 15.41 10.13
C LYS A 25 4.10 13.97 10.23
N ILE A 26 4.78 13.04 9.57
CA ILE A 26 4.51 11.61 9.75
C ILE A 26 4.63 11.26 11.24
N GLY A 27 3.65 10.51 11.76
CA GLY A 27 3.50 10.20 13.19
C GLY A 27 2.72 11.23 14.01
N GLN A 28 2.38 12.39 13.44
CA GLN A 28 1.68 13.47 14.12
C GLN A 28 0.16 13.42 13.86
N GLY A 29 -0.64 13.50 14.90
CA GLY A 29 -2.10 13.41 14.79
C GLY A 29 -2.56 12.00 14.40
N LEU A 30 -3.86 11.83 14.15
CA LEU A 30 -4.41 10.56 13.67
C LEU A 30 -3.93 10.27 12.24
N VAL A 31 -3.91 11.28 11.40
CA VAL A 31 -3.48 11.17 10.00
C VAL A 31 -2.00 10.77 9.88
N GLY A 32 -1.13 11.48 10.60
CA GLY A 32 0.30 11.13 10.61
C GLY A 32 0.58 9.77 11.23
N LYS A 33 -0.24 9.34 12.22
CA LYS A 33 -0.16 7.99 12.78
C LYS A 33 -0.50 6.94 11.73
N ILE A 34 -1.58 7.12 10.95
CA ILE A 34 -1.96 6.21 9.86
C ILE A 34 -0.82 6.12 8.85
N ALA A 35 -0.28 7.26 8.43
CA ALA A 35 0.84 7.28 7.49
C ALA A 35 2.09 6.58 8.02
N HIS A 36 2.34 6.67 9.33
CA HIS A 36 3.49 6.00 9.95
C HIS A 36 3.27 4.51 10.12
N THR A 37 2.06 4.11 10.49
CA THR A 37 1.76 2.71 10.87
C THR A 37 1.14 1.90 9.75
N ALA A 38 0.69 2.54 8.66
CA ALA A 38 -0.12 1.93 7.61
C ALA A 38 -1.33 1.13 8.16
N ILE A 39 -1.91 1.57 9.29
CA ILE A 39 -3.07 0.96 9.93
C ILE A 39 -4.22 1.96 9.90
N SER A 40 -5.38 1.51 9.40
CA SER A 40 -6.61 2.28 9.41
C SER A 40 -7.05 2.65 10.83
N VAL A 41 -7.61 3.84 10.99
CA VAL A 41 -8.16 4.33 12.27
C VAL A 41 -9.63 4.65 12.07
N ASN A 42 -10.48 4.01 12.87
CA ASN A 42 -11.93 4.20 12.89
C ASN A 42 -12.36 4.61 14.31
N THR A 43 -12.96 5.78 14.45
CA THR A 43 -13.43 6.29 15.76
C THR A 43 -14.67 7.16 15.65
N SER A 44 -15.58 7.02 16.59
CA SER A 44 -16.78 7.86 16.71
C SER A 44 -16.53 9.21 17.37
N ASN A 45 -15.34 9.41 17.96
CA ASN A 45 -14.98 10.67 18.64
C ASN A 45 -13.49 10.95 18.49
N ALA A 46 -13.12 11.53 17.34
CA ALA A 46 -11.75 11.87 17.03
C ALA A 46 -11.09 12.78 18.08
N PRO A 47 -11.74 13.84 18.59
CA PRO A 47 -11.16 14.72 19.60
C PRO A 47 -10.74 14.02 20.89
N LYS A 48 -11.45 12.91 21.27
CA LYS A 48 -11.12 12.11 22.45
C LYS A 48 -10.15 10.98 22.17
N THR A 49 -9.81 10.73 20.92
CA THR A 49 -8.92 9.64 20.54
C THR A 49 -7.46 10.00 20.81
N LYS A 50 -6.74 9.09 21.47
CA LYS A 50 -5.33 9.30 21.80
C LYS A 50 -4.51 9.58 20.54
N GLY A 51 -3.83 10.72 20.55
CA GLY A 51 -3.01 11.18 19.44
C GLY A 51 -3.73 12.13 18.49
N PHE A 52 -4.99 12.47 18.73
CA PHE A 52 -5.68 13.51 17.96
C PHE A 52 -4.92 14.84 18.06
N ARG A 53 -4.82 15.54 16.95
CA ARG A 53 -4.27 16.90 16.85
C ARG A 53 -5.26 17.78 16.11
N PHE A 54 -5.73 18.79 16.76
CA PHE A 54 -6.63 19.78 16.18
C PHE A 54 -5.87 20.74 15.26
N MET A 55 -6.43 20.99 14.07
CA MET A 55 -5.90 21.90 13.06
C MET A 55 -6.97 22.97 12.76
N PRO A 56 -6.92 24.16 13.43
CA PRO A 56 -8.00 25.17 13.34
C PRO A 56 -8.28 25.67 11.92
N GLU A 57 -7.27 25.63 11.06
CA GLU A 57 -7.37 26.04 9.67
C GLU A 57 -8.25 25.13 8.83
N THR A 58 -8.44 23.87 9.22
CA THR A 58 -9.25 22.88 8.47
C THR A 58 -10.74 23.02 8.72
N GLY A 59 -11.13 23.48 9.92
CA GLY A 59 -12.52 23.51 10.36
C GLY A 59 -13.08 22.14 10.71
N GLU A 60 -12.23 21.18 11.10
CA GLU A 60 -12.59 19.79 11.40
C GLU A 60 -13.34 19.62 12.74
N GLU A 61 -13.47 20.68 13.55
CA GLU A 61 -14.16 20.64 14.84
C GLU A 61 -15.63 20.25 14.77
N VAL A 62 -16.25 20.40 13.59
CA VAL A 62 -17.65 20.00 13.37
C VAL A 62 -17.82 18.53 13.04
N PHE A 63 -16.71 17.79 12.89
CA PHE A 63 -16.71 16.37 12.48
C PHE A 63 -16.13 15.48 13.57
N PRO A 64 -16.95 15.00 14.53
CA PRO A 64 -16.46 14.16 15.61
C PRO A 64 -16.07 12.75 15.17
N SER A 65 -16.73 12.17 14.17
CA SER A 65 -16.37 10.84 13.68
C SER A 65 -15.28 10.89 12.63
N PHE A 66 -14.42 9.86 12.63
CA PHE A 66 -13.26 9.80 11.77
C PHE A 66 -12.99 8.35 11.34
N LEU A 67 -12.89 8.16 10.03
CA LEU A 67 -12.33 6.97 9.43
C LEU A 67 -11.21 7.40 8.49
N GLY A 68 -10.00 6.96 8.78
CA GLY A 68 -8.84 7.19 7.93
C GLY A 68 -8.20 5.87 7.53
N VAL A 69 -7.88 5.74 6.25
CA VAL A 69 -7.20 4.57 5.69
C VAL A 69 -5.93 4.98 4.95
N PRO A 70 -4.86 4.18 4.96
CA PRO A 70 -3.66 4.49 4.21
C PRO A 70 -3.88 4.30 2.71
N ILE A 71 -3.43 5.27 1.92
CA ILE A 71 -3.22 5.11 0.49
C ILE A 71 -1.82 4.52 0.34
N GLN A 72 -1.74 3.22 0.05
CA GLN A 72 -0.45 2.52 0.05
C GLN A 72 -0.29 1.61 -1.15
N ARG A 73 0.95 1.49 -1.62
CA ARG A 73 1.33 0.56 -2.68
C ARG A 73 2.71 -0.02 -2.43
N LEU A 74 2.87 -1.31 -2.69
CA LEU A 74 4.14 -2.05 -2.53
C LEU A 74 4.80 -1.87 -1.14
N GLY A 75 3.98 -1.60 -0.10
CA GLY A 75 4.45 -1.36 1.26
C GLY A 75 4.86 0.09 1.55
N GLU A 76 4.79 0.98 0.57
CA GLU A 76 4.98 2.42 0.75
C GLU A 76 3.65 3.13 0.95
N VAL A 77 3.57 4.03 1.93
CA VAL A 77 2.39 4.87 2.15
C VAL A 77 2.57 6.17 1.38
N LEU A 78 1.71 6.37 0.38
CA LEU A 78 1.68 7.54 -0.50
C LEU A 78 0.87 8.69 0.11
N GLY A 79 -0.13 8.35 0.94
CA GLY A 79 -1.02 9.33 1.55
C GLY A 79 -2.02 8.69 2.52
N VAL A 80 -3.02 9.44 2.93
CA VAL A 80 -4.12 8.99 3.80
C VAL A 80 -5.44 9.51 3.23
N LEU A 81 -6.40 8.61 3.05
CA LEU A 81 -7.77 8.94 2.69
C LEU A 81 -8.63 8.99 3.95
N ILE A 82 -9.44 10.04 4.09
CA ILE A 82 -10.20 10.30 5.31
C ILE A 82 -11.66 10.56 4.96
N VAL A 83 -12.56 9.99 5.77
CA VAL A 83 -13.99 10.30 5.79
C VAL A 83 -14.40 10.66 7.21
N GLN A 84 -15.19 11.73 7.34
CA GLN A 84 -15.68 12.26 8.61
C GLN A 84 -17.19 12.49 8.54
N ASN A 85 -17.85 12.48 9.69
CA ASN A 85 -19.26 12.84 9.81
C ASN A 85 -19.48 13.89 10.90
N SER A 86 -20.50 14.73 10.70
CA SER A 86 -20.92 15.77 11.67
C SER A 86 -21.62 15.22 12.93
N PHE A 87 -21.91 13.93 12.97
CA PHE A 87 -22.46 13.25 14.14
C PHE A 87 -21.56 12.08 14.56
N PRO A 88 -21.50 11.78 15.88
CA PRO A 88 -20.68 10.68 16.37
C PRO A 88 -21.19 9.33 15.88
N ARG A 89 -20.36 8.61 15.11
CA ARG A 89 -20.61 7.23 14.69
C ARG A 89 -19.29 6.50 14.47
N ALA A 90 -19.26 5.22 14.70
CA ALA A 90 -18.24 4.34 14.19
C ALA A 90 -18.68 3.79 12.83
N TYR A 91 -17.77 3.65 11.91
CA TYR A 91 -18.03 3.04 10.60
C TYR A 91 -18.01 1.53 10.74
N ASN A 92 -18.90 0.83 10.03
CA ASN A 92 -18.94 -0.62 10.04
C ASN A 92 -17.82 -1.21 9.13
N GLU A 93 -17.65 -2.53 9.17
CA GLU A 93 -16.59 -3.21 8.43
C GLU A 93 -16.70 -3.00 6.90
N ASP A 94 -17.92 -3.03 6.35
CA ASP A 94 -18.14 -2.84 4.91
C ASP A 94 -17.76 -1.41 4.47
N GLU A 95 -18.04 -0.41 5.30
CA GLU A 95 -17.64 0.98 5.04
C GLU A 95 -16.12 1.15 5.10
N VAL A 96 -15.45 0.49 6.03
CA VAL A 96 -14.00 0.48 6.13
C VAL A 96 -13.40 -0.18 4.88
N TYR A 97 -13.88 -1.37 4.50
CA TYR A 97 -13.44 -2.05 3.29
C TYR A 97 -13.69 -1.22 2.02
N GLY A 98 -14.86 -0.60 1.90
CA GLY A 98 -15.16 0.28 0.79
C GLY A 98 -14.16 1.43 0.66
N LEU A 99 -13.82 2.08 1.77
CA LEU A 99 -12.84 3.16 1.76
C LEU A 99 -11.42 2.67 1.45
N GLU A 100 -11.04 1.49 1.95
CA GLU A 100 -9.76 0.86 1.62
C GLU A 100 -9.65 0.53 0.12
N ILE A 101 -10.73 0.06 -0.51
CA ILE A 101 -10.78 -0.16 -1.96
C ILE A 101 -10.56 1.14 -2.72
N VAL A 102 -11.24 2.22 -2.32
CA VAL A 102 -11.04 3.55 -2.94
C VAL A 102 -9.60 4.02 -2.78
N ALA A 103 -9.01 3.85 -1.59
CA ALA A 103 -7.61 4.21 -1.34
C ALA A 103 -6.64 3.43 -2.24
N MET A 104 -6.92 2.15 -2.51
CA MET A 104 -6.11 1.34 -3.44
C MET A 104 -6.22 1.83 -4.88
N VAL A 105 -7.43 2.19 -5.34
CA VAL A 105 -7.62 2.77 -6.68
C VAL A 105 -6.86 4.10 -6.80
N ILE A 106 -6.93 4.95 -5.78
CA ILE A 106 -6.17 6.22 -5.75
C ILE A 106 -4.66 5.95 -5.80
N ALA A 107 -4.17 4.95 -5.08
CA ALA A 107 -2.74 4.58 -5.11
C ALA A 107 -2.29 4.18 -6.52
N GLU A 108 -3.11 3.41 -7.23
CA GLU A 108 -2.85 3.01 -8.61
C GLU A 108 -2.83 4.21 -9.57
N MET A 109 -3.82 5.10 -9.46
CA MET A 109 -3.91 6.32 -10.29
C MET A 109 -2.74 7.28 -10.04
N THR A 110 -2.27 7.39 -8.80
CA THR A 110 -1.14 8.26 -8.43
C THR A 110 0.13 7.85 -9.16
N GLU A 111 0.36 6.56 -9.32
CA GLU A 111 1.56 6.05 -10.02
C GLU A 111 1.45 6.20 -11.54
N LEU A 112 0.26 6.13 -12.11
CA LEU A 112 0.03 6.41 -13.53
C LEU A 112 0.25 7.90 -13.90
N GLY A 113 0.54 8.76 -12.91
CA GLY A 113 0.75 10.20 -13.12
C GLY A 113 -0.53 10.99 -13.33
N GLU A 114 -1.70 10.38 -13.18
CA GLU A 114 -2.99 11.03 -13.44
C GLU A 114 -3.30 12.16 -12.44
N PHE A 115 -2.63 12.20 -11.28
CA PHE A 115 -2.77 13.27 -10.28
C PHE A 115 -1.70 14.36 -10.33
N THR A 116 -0.70 14.25 -11.21
CA THR A 116 0.41 15.21 -11.27
C THR A 116 0.11 16.44 -12.13
N GLU A 117 -0.99 16.47 -12.88
CA GLU A 117 -1.29 17.55 -13.82
C GLU A 117 -2.06 18.75 -13.24
N VAL A 118 -2.48 18.73 -11.97
CA VAL A 118 -3.36 19.78 -11.42
C VAL A 118 -2.61 21.02 -10.95
N HIS A 119 -1.32 20.97 -10.81
CA HIS A 119 -0.51 22.17 -10.52
C HIS A 119 0.51 22.35 -11.64
N GLY A 120 0.28 23.39 -12.45
CA GLY A 120 1.21 23.87 -13.49
C GLY A 120 2.56 24.35 -12.95
N ALA A 121 3.21 23.52 -12.14
CA ALA A 121 4.64 23.57 -11.95
C ALA A 121 5.21 22.65 -13.01
N GLU A 122 5.83 23.25 -14.01
CA GLU A 122 6.69 22.59 -14.96
C GLU A 122 7.53 21.52 -14.26
N ILE A 123 7.10 20.26 -14.32
CA ILE A 123 8.05 19.15 -14.22
C ILE A 123 8.79 19.18 -15.55
N THR A 124 9.53 20.30 -15.76
CA THR A 124 10.61 20.32 -16.72
C THR A 124 11.51 19.17 -16.34
N ALA A 125 11.65 18.30 -17.29
CA ALA A 125 12.58 17.19 -17.33
C ALA A 125 13.93 17.53 -16.68
N GLN A 126 14.01 17.50 -15.33
CA GLN A 126 15.25 17.54 -14.58
C GLN A 126 15.91 16.14 -14.50
N HIS A 127 15.61 15.28 -15.48
CA HIS A 127 16.22 13.95 -15.57
C HIS A 127 17.60 13.96 -16.23
N ASN A 128 18.22 15.13 -16.40
CA ASN A 128 19.57 15.24 -16.97
C ASN A 128 20.66 15.58 -15.95
N HIS A 129 20.43 15.42 -14.66
CA HIS A 129 21.54 15.47 -13.71
C HIS A 129 22.18 14.10 -13.63
N ALA A 130 23.51 14.06 -13.83
CA ALA A 130 24.30 12.87 -13.58
C ALA A 130 24.05 12.43 -12.12
N ALA A 131 23.31 11.36 -11.92
CA ALA A 131 23.04 10.81 -10.60
C ALA A 131 24.10 9.74 -10.31
N THR A 132 24.71 9.85 -9.12
CA THR A 132 25.62 8.84 -8.60
C THR A 132 24.84 7.96 -7.64
N PHE A 133 24.84 6.66 -7.92
CA PHE A 133 24.19 5.67 -7.07
C PHE A 133 25.26 4.83 -6.39
N GLU A 134 25.17 4.67 -5.07
CA GLU A 134 25.96 3.68 -4.34
C GLU A 134 25.21 2.34 -4.39
N GLY A 135 25.85 1.32 -4.91
CA GLY A 135 25.30 -0.01 -5.07
C GLY A 135 26.00 -1.04 -4.18
N ILE A 136 25.30 -2.15 -3.92
CA ILE A 136 25.89 -3.34 -3.29
C ILE A 136 26.45 -4.23 -4.40
N ILE A 137 27.72 -4.61 -4.27
CA ILE A 137 28.38 -5.49 -5.24
C ILE A 137 27.76 -6.88 -5.16
N GLY A 138 27.02 -7.28 -6.20
CA GLY A 138 26.41 -8.60 -6.30
C GLY A 138 27.36 -9.64 -6.90
N ASN A 139 28.21 -9.23 -7.84
CA ASN A 139 29.25 -10.06 -8.48
C ASN A 139 30.44 -9.18 -8.84
N GLU A 140 31.65 -9.72 -8.68
CA GLU A 140 32.87 -9.02 -9.10
C GLU A 140 33.00 -9.02 -10.64
N GLY A 141 33.39 -7.90 -11.22
CA GLY A 141 33.63 -7.77 -12.65
C GLY A 141 33.06 -6.49 -13.26
N ILE A 142 33.30 -6.33 -14.54
CA ILE A 142 32.79 -5.21 -15.37
C ILE A 142 31.86 -5.79 -16.42
N ALA A 143 30.62 -5.29 -16.50
CA ALA A 143 29.67 -5.65 -17.53
C ALA A 143 29.15 -4.41 -18.25
N ILE A 144 28.99 -4.50 -19.56
CA ILE A 144 28.41 -3.45 -20.40
C ILE A 144 27.13 -4.01 -21.03
N GLY A 145 26.01 -3.31 -20.84
CA GLY A 145 24.72 -3.75 -21.38
C GLY A 145 23.64 -2.70 -21.20
N LYS A 146 22.43 -3.02 -21.69
CA LYS A 146 21.25 -2.21 -21.39
C LYS A 146 20.83 -2.42 -19.93
N VAL A 147 20.59 -1.33 -19.24
CA VAL A 147 19.97 -1.38 -17.90
C VAL A 147 18.54 -1.92 -18.05
N PHE A 148 18.24 -2.96 -17.31
CA PHE A 148 16.88 -3.50 -17.15
C PHE A 148 16.46 -3.27 -15.72
N LEU A 149 15.47 -2.40 -15.51
CA LEU A 149 14.82 -2.26 -14.23
C LEU A 149 13.94 -3.49 -13.99
N HIS A 150 14.36 -4.33 -13.04
CA HIS A 150 13.53 -5.44 -12.61
C HIS A 150 12.50 -4.92 -11.61
N ASP A 151 11.46 -4.32 -12.15
CA ASP A 151 10.28 -3.89 -11.38
C ASP A 151 9.08 -4.74 -11.84
N PRO A 152 8.79 -5.83 -11.11
CA PRO A 152 7.71 -6.73 -11.46
C PRO A 152 6.35 -6.13 -11.09
N MET A 153 6.02 -4.97 -11.67
CA MET A 153 4.71 -4.36 -11.47
C MET A 153 3.64 -5.11 -12.24
N ILE A 154 2.62 -5.56 -11.52
CA ILE A 154 1.44 -6.17 -12.14
C ILE A 154 0.48 -5.02 -12.45
N LYS A 155 0.22 -4.77 -13.74
CA LYS A 155 -0.86 -3.86 -14.13
C LYS A 155 -2.20 -4.50 -13.79
N ILE A 156 -2.94 -3.85 -12.91
CA ILE A 156 -4.28 -4.27 -12.52
C ILE A 156 -5.28 -3.43 -13.32
N GLU A 157 -5.87 -4.05 -14.36
CA GLU A 157 -6.85 -3.35 -15.21
C GLU A 157 -8.21 -3.20 -14.52
N ASN A 158 -8.62 -4.19 -13.72
CA ASN A 158 -9.91 -4.17 -13.02
C ASN A 158 -9.71 -4.55 -11.56
N PRO A 159 -9.69 -3.57 -10.64
CA PRO A 159 -9.46 -3.84 -9.22
C PRO A 159 -10.65 -4.48 -8.50
N ILE A 160 -11.86 -4.35 -9.04
CA ILE A 160 -13.10 -4.84 -8.46
C ILE A 160 -13.66 -5.97 -9.33
N SER A 161 -14.23 -6.99 -8.72
CA SER A 161 -14.87 -8.11 -9.42
C SER A 161 -16.22 -8.44 -8.80
N ASP A 162 -17.25 -8.52 -9.67
CA ASP A 162 -18.60 -8.94 -9.29
C ASP A 162 -18.73 -10.46 -9.11
N ASN A 163 -17.66 -11.23 -9.36
CA ASN A 163 -17.69 -12.69 -9.26
C ASN A 163 -16.61 -13.23 -8.31
N PRO A 164 -16.83 -13.19 -6.99
CA PRO A 164 -15.87 -13.68 -6.00
C PRO A 164 -15.50 -15.17 -6.17
N LYS A 165 -16.43 -15.99 -6.68
CA LYS A 165 -16.16 -17.41 -6.92
C LYS A 165 -15.11 -17.62 -8.01
N ALA A 166 -15.19 -16.87 -9.10
CA ALA A 166 -14.22 -16.93 -10.18
C ALA A 166 -12.84 -16.42 -9.70
N GLU A 167 -12.81 -15.34 -8.91
CA GLU A 167 -11.57 -14.79 -8.38
C GLU A 167 -10.90 -15.74 -7.37
N LYS A 168 -11.65 -16.39 -6.50
CA LYS A 168 -11.11 -17.46 -5.61
C LYS A 168 -10.56 -18.64 -6.40
N ALA A 169 -11.19 -19.01 -7.51
CA ALA A 169 -10.69 -20.05 -8.39
C ALA A 169 -9.35 -19.65 -9.02
N LYS A 170 -9.21 -18.40 -9.52
CA LYS A 170 -7.94 -17.84 -10.03
C LYS A 170 -6.86 -17.88 -8.95
N LEU A 171 -7.16 -17.42 -7.74
CA LEU A 171 -6.25 -17.44 -6.61
C LEU A 171 -5.79 -18.88 -6.31
N SER A 172 -6.71 -19.84 -6.27
CA SER A 172 -6.40 -21.25 -6.02
C SER A 172 -5.46 -21.84 -7.08
N VAL A 173 -5.68 -21.52 -8.35
CA VAL A 173 -4.80 -21.93 -9.46
C VAL A 173 -3.41 -21.33 -9.32
N ALA A 174 -3.33 -20.02 -8.97
CA ALA A 174 -2.07 -19.34 -8.75
C ALA A 174 -1.25 -19.97 -7.60
N PHE A 175 -1.89 -20.26 -6.47
CA PHE A 175 -1.25 -20.96 -5.36
C PHE A 175 -0.73 -22.36 -5.72
N LYS A 176 -1.51 -23.12 -6.49
CA LYS A 176 -1.07 -24.44 -6.96
C LYS A 176 0.15 -24.35 -7.87
N LYS A 177 0.19 -23.35 -8.76
CA LYS A 177 1.35 -23.09 -9.61
C LYS A 177 2.57 -22.69 -8.78
N LEU A 178 2.39 -21.76 -7.82
CA LEU A 178 3.46 -21.32 -6.92
C LEU A 178 4.06 -22.51 -6.13
N GLN A 179 3.22 -23.38 -5.57
CA GLN A 179 3.64 -24.57 -4.85
C GLN A 179 4.40 -25.54 -5.75
N ALA A 180 3.93 -25.74 -6.99
CA ALA A 180 4.59 -26.61 -7.95
C ALA A 180 5.96 -26.07 -8.37
N GLU A 181 6.07 -24.76 -8.62
CA GLU A 181 7.37 -24.13 -8.97
C GLU A 181 8.34 -24.15 -7.77
N ALA A 182 7.87 -23.81 -6.56
CA ALA A 182 8.69 -23.91 -5.37
C ALA A 182 9.23 -25.33 -5.15
N LYS A 183 8.40 -26.35 -5.39
CA LYS A 183 8.85 -27.76 -5.32
C LYS A 183 9.89 -28.09 -6.38
N LYS A 184 9.66 -27.69 -7.66
CA LYS A 184 10.64 -27.93 -8.75
C LYS A 184 11.98 -27.25 -8.48
N MET A 185 11.97 -26.05 -7.89
CA MET A 185 13.19 -25.34 -7.53
C MET A 185 13.96 -26.07 -6.43
N SER A 186 13.25 -26.60 -5.45
CA SER A 186 13.85 -27.42 -4.38
C SER A 186 14.48 -28.69 -4.96
N ASP A 187 13.77 -29.43 -5.81
CA ASP A 187 14.23 -30.71 -6.36
C ASP A 187 15.46 -30.54 -7.29
N LYS A 188 15.50 -29.44 -8.08
CA LYS A 188 16.61 -29.19 -9.03
C LYS A 188 17.91 -28.69 -8.37
N LYS A 189 17.86 -28.04 -7.22
CA LYS A 189 19.01 -27.36 -6.59
C LYS A 189 19.61 -28.09 -5.38
N LEU A 190 18.94 -29.11 -4.86
CA LEU A 190 19.41 -29.85 -3.69
C LEU A 190 20.72 -30.62 -3.94
N HIS A 191 21.11 -30.87 -5.20
CA HIS A 191 22.30 -31.65 -5.54
C HIS A 191 23.64 -30.92 -5.42
N ASN A 192 23.64 -29.56 -5.28
CA ASN A 192 24.92 -28.84 -5.39
C ASN A 192 25.13 -27.58 -4.52
N LYS A 193 24.28 -27.24 -3.55
CA LYS A 193 24.53 -26.04 -2.72
C LYS A 193 24.06 -26.25 -1.26
N THR A 194 24.98 -26.04 -0.35
CA THR A 194 24.80 -26.01 1.11
C THR A 194 24.55 -24.59 1.61
N GLY A 195 23.73 -24.42 2.66
CA GLY A 195 23.64 -23.20 3.45
C GLY A 195 22.48 -22.26 3.13
N GLU A 196 22.76 -20.97 3.04
CA GLU A 196 21.80 -19.86 2.96
C GLU A 196 20.72 -19.98 1.87
N TYR A 197 21.05 -20.61 0.73
CA TYR A 197 20.08 -20.81 -0.35
C TYR A 197 18.96 -21.80 0.03
N LEU A 198 19.23 -22.77 0.90
CA LEU A 198 18.22 -23.72 1.34
C LEU A 198 17.18 -23.03 2.23
N GLU A 199 17.62 -22.19 3.15
CA GLU A 199 16.76 -21.44 4.07
C GLU A 199 15.80 -20.52 3.31
N VAL A 200 16.28 -19.85 2.26
CA VAL A 200 15.44 -19.00 1.39
C VAL A 200 14.37 -19.85 0.69
N PHE A 201 14.71 -21.03 0.20
CA PHE A 201 13.72 -21.93 -0.44
C PHE A 201 12.70 -22.49 0.54
N GLU A 202 13.13 -22.83 1.75
CA GLU A 202 12.23 -23.26 2.82
C GLU A 202 11.25 -22.16 3.20
N ALA A 203 11.72 -20.91 3.30
CA ALA A 203 10.86 -19.74 3.50
C ALA A 203 9.83 -19.59 2.39
N TYR A 204 10.23 -19.68 1.11
CA TYR A 204 9.28 -19.65 -0.02
C TYR A 204 8.23 -20.77 0.06
N GLN A 205 8.64 -21.98 0.43
CA GLN A 205 7.71 -23.10 0.60
C GLN A 205 6.75 -22.86 1.78
N MET A 206 7.23 -22.27 2.85
CA MET A 206 6.40 -21.90 4.00
C MET A 206 5.33 -20.89 3.60
N PHE A 207 5.71 -19.82 2.91
CA PHE A 207 4.75 -18.83 2.39
C PHE A 207 3.73 -19.45 1.43
N ALA A 208 4.18 -20.28 0.48
CA ALA A 208 3.30 -20.93 -0.47
C ALA A 208 2.28 -21.90 0.18
N ARG A 209 2.49 -22.29 1.44
CA ARG A 209 1.63 -23.20 2.22
C ARG A 209 0.85 -22.48 3.32
N ASP A 210 1.08 -21.18 3.54
CA ASP A 210 0.45 -20.43 4.61
C ASP A 210 -1.06 -20.30 4.36
N LYS A 211 -1.83 -20.98 5.23
CA LYS A 211 -3.29 -20.95 5.18
C LYS A 211 -3.86 -19.63 5.67
N GLY A 212 -3.18 -18.96 6.60
CA GLY A 212 -3.59 -17.68 7.16
C GLY A 212 -3.53 -16.58 6.10
N TRP A 213 -2.44 -16.51 5.36
CA TRP A 213 -2.25 -15.58 4.25
C TRP A 213 -3.31 -15.77 3.16
N ARG A 214 -3.51 -17.02 2.75
CA ARG A 214 -4.56 -17.36 1.78
C ARG A 214 -5.95 -16.97 2.25
N LYS A 215 -6.30 -17.21 3.52
CA LYS A 215 -7.61 -16.88 4.09
C LYS A 215 -7.88 -15.37 4.06
N ARG A 216 -6.86 -14.55 4.35
CA ARG A 216 -7.00 -13.08 4.27
C ARG A 216 -7.24 -12.60 2.84
N MET A 217 -6.51 -13.15 1.85
CA MET A 217 -6.78 -12.86 0.43
C MET A 217 -8.20 -13.28 0.02
N GLU A 218 -8.65 -14.46 0.46
CA GLU A 218 -10.01 -14.94 0.17
C GLU A 218 -11.09 -14.03 0.79
N ALA A 219 -10.84 -13.48 1.99
CA ALA A 219 -11.73 -12.51 2.63
C ALA A 219 -11.77 -11.18 1.84
N SER A 220 -10.62 -10.69 1.38
CA SER A 220 -10.56 -9.49 0.53
C SER A 220 -11.31 -9.68 -0.80
N ILE A 221 -11.26 -10.88 -1.40
CA ILE A 221 -12.04 -11.23 -2.59
C ILE A 221 -13.55 -11.30 -2.28
N GLU A 222 -13.94 -11.79 -1.11
CA GLU A 222 -15.35 -11.76 -0.66
C GLU A 222 -15.86 -10.33 -0.51
N GLY A 223 -15.00 -9.39 -0.13
CA GLY A 223 -15.29 -7.97 -0.08
C GLY A 223 -15.37 -7.28 -1.46
N GLY A 224 -15.24 -8.04 -2.58
CA GLY A 224 -15.40 -7.52 -3.94
C GLY A 224 -14.09 -7.20 -4.68
N LEU A 225 -12.92 -7.51 -4.12
CA LEU A 225 -11.65 -7.30 -4.81
C LEU A 225 -11.36 -8.40 -5.83
N ALA A 226 -10.72 -8.01 -6.94
CA ALA A 226 -10.10 -8.98 -7.85
C ALA A 226 -8.93 -9.72 -7.17
N ALA A 227 -8.66 -10.95 -7.57
CA ALA A 227 -7.63 -11.79 -6.95
C ALA A 227 -6.23 -11.13 -6.95
N ALA A 228 -5.86 -10.44 -8.02
CA ALA A 228 -4.59 -9.75 -8.14
C ALA A 228 -4.45 -8.64 -7.07
N VAL A 229 -5.50 -7.85 -6.89
CA VAL A 229 -5.56 -6.77 -5.88
C VAL A 229 -5.52 -7.32 -4.46
N ALA A 230 -6.24 -8.41 -4.20
CA ALA A 230 -6.23 -9.07 -2.90
C ALA A 230 -4.82 -9.57 -2.52
N VAL A 231 -4.06 -10.08 -3.50
CA VAL A 231 -2.65 -10.49 -3.32
C VAL A 231 -1.78 -9.28 -3.02
N GLU A 232 -1.90 -8.20 -3.77
CA GLU A 232 -1.11 -6.98 -3.59
C GLU A 232 -1.38 -6.31 -2.24
N LYS A 233 -2.65 -6.20 -1.83
CA LYS A 233 -3.04 -5.70 -0.51
C LYS A 233 -2.32 -6.47 0.60
N GLU A 234 -2.43 -7.78 0.60
CA GLU A 234 -1.80 -8.62 1.62
C GLU A 234 -0.26 -8.53 1.59
N GLN A 235 0.34 -8.39 0.40
CA GLN A 235 1.78 -8.20 0.25
C GLN A 235 2.22 -6.85 0.85
N SER A 236 1.49 -5.78 0.56
CA SER A 236 1.77 -4.44 1.10
C SER A 236 1.66 -4.39 2.61
N GLU A 237 0.62 -5.01 3.18
CA GLU A 237 0.45 -5.12 4.62
C GLU A 237 1.57 -5.92 5.28
N MET A 238 2.01 -7.02 4.65
CA MET A 238 3.11 -7.84 5.17
C MET A 238 4.42 -7.05 5.15
N ARG A 239 4.75 -6.36 4.05
CA ARG A 239 5.94 -5.49 3.97
C ARG A 239 5.92 -4.42 5.05
N SER A 240 4.80 -3.74 5.23
CA SER A 240 4.64 -2.71 6.26
C SER A 240 4.85 -3.25 7.68
N ARG A 241 4.49 -4.50 7.95
CA ARG A 241 4.74 -5.16 9.25
C ARG A 241 6.20 -5.56 9.44
N MET A 242 6.90 -5.95 8.37
CA MET A 242 8.31 -6.39 8.43
C MET A 242 9.30 -5.20 8.49
N SER A 243 8.91 -4.02 8.01
CA SER A 243 9.75 -2.82 8.01
C SER A 243 9.67 -2.01 9.32
N ARG A 244 8.98 -2.52 10.33
CA ARG A 244 8.88 -1.97 11.69
C ARG A 244 9.82 -2.68 12.65
#